data_77e5ec98fe75b93f3b0c1b8f68ae1a73
#
_entry.id   77e5ec98fe75b93f3b0c1b8f68ae1a73
#
_cell.length_a   1.000
_cell.length_b   1.000
_cell.length_c   1.000
_cell.angle_alpha   90.00
_cell.angle_beta   90.00
_cell.angle_gamma   90.00
#
_symmetry.space_group_name_H-M   'P 1'
#
loop_
_entity.id
_entity.type
_entity.pdbx_description
1 polymer ?
#
loop_
_entity_poly.entity_id
_entity_poly.type
_entity_poly.pdbx_seq_one_letter_code
_entity_poly.pdbx_strand_id
1 'polypeptide(L)'
;MFSGIIETVGRVRTVRSGEGGARIAIEAGGLLDGVKLGDSISINGACMTVVEFAGQVFEADVSPESLRMTNLGGLKAGDGVNLERALALGDRLGGHMVTGHIDGLGEIRGRRADGDSIWLTVAAPPEVMRYIVFKGSVAVDGISLTVAACDEDSFSIAIIPHTSEATTLTEKKDGEAVNLEADLIGKYVEKLLDPHSRARAAGGGGVSLDKLKEHGYA
;
A
#
# COMPACT_ATOMS: atom_id res chain seq x y z
N MET A 1 -0.26 -4.31 10.05
CA MET A 1 -0.89 -5.12 8.97
C MET A 1 -2.34 -4.69 8.83
N PHE A 2 -2.85 -4.66 7.62
CA PHE A 2 -4.19 -4.22 7.24
C PHE A 2 -4.79 -5.25 6.30
N SER A 3 -6.08 -5.12 6.01
CA SER A 3 -6.79 -6.00 5.07
C SER A 3 -7.05 -5.35 3.71
N GLY A 4 -6.91 -4.03 3.63
CA GLY A 4 -7.29 -3.22 2.47
C GLY A 4 -8.81 -2.99 2.38
N ILE A 5 -9.51 -3.14 3.48
CA ILE A 5 -10.93 -2.80 3.59
C ILE A 5 -11.03 -1.48 4.35
N ILE A 6 -11.37 -0.43 3.62
CA ILE A 6 -11.46 0.91 4.20
C ILE A 6 -12.60 0.98 5.20
N GLU A 7 -12.32 1.45 6.41
CA GLU A 7 -13.31 1.60 7.46
C GLU A 7 -14.03 2.95 7.37
N THR A 8 -13.31 4.00 6.96
CA THR A 8 -13.90 5.34 6.79
C THR A 8 -13.05 6.23 5.90
N VAL A 9 -13.65 7.26 5.35
CA VAL A 9 -12.95 8.39 4.72
C VAL A 9 -12.75 9.48 5.76
N GLY A 10 -11.49 9.70 6.15
CA GLY A 10 -11.10 10.80 7.01
C GLY A 10 -10.90 12.10 6.24
N ARG A 11 -10.79 13.20 6.99
CA ARG A 11 -10.52 14.53 6.40
C ARG A 11 -9.30 15.16 7.02
N VAL A 12 -8.35 15.54 6.18
CA VAL A 12 -7.14 16.25 6.62
C VAL A 12 -7.53 17.59 7.22
N ARG A 13 -7.13 17.83 8.46
CA ARG A 13 -7.37 19.11 9.18
C ARG A 13 -6.18 20.06 9.01
N THR A 14 -4.98 19.55 9.22
CA THR A 14 -3.74 20.34 9.05
C THR A 14 -2.61 19.47 8.57
N VAL A 15 -1.70 20.07 7.80
CA VAL A 15 -0.38 19.52 7.47
C VAL A 15 0.66 20.52 7.94
N ARG A 16 1.50 20.14 8.88
CA ARG A 16 2.57 20.98 9.44
C ARG A 16 3.93 20.40 9.01
N SER A 17 4.54 20.98 7.99
CA SER A 17 5.86 20.58 7.50
C SER A 17 6.98 21.15 8.35
N GLY A 18 8.08 20.39 8.53
CA GLY A 18 9.28 20.76 9.24
C GLY A 18 10.51 20.07 8.66
N GLU A 19 11.70 20.35 9.21
CA GLU A 19 12.98 19.75 8.74
C GLU A 19 13.01 18.22 8.88
N GLY A 20 12.27 17.65 9.84
CA GLY A 20 12.19 16.20 10.12
C GLY A 20 11.06 15.47 9.43
N GLY A 21 10.32 16.10 8.50
CA GLY A 21 9.14 15.53 7.86
C GLY A 21 7.91 16.40 8.03
N ALA A 22 6.73 15.79 8.21
CA ALA A 22 5.49 16.50 8.45
C ALA A 22 4.68 15.85 9.55
N ARG A 23 3.85 16.63 10.24
CA ARG A 23 2.80 16.14 11.11
C ARG A 23 1.45 16.41 10.47
N ILE A 24 0.64 15.37 10.32
CA ILE A 24 -0.67 15.44 9.69
C ILE A 24 -1.72 15.18 10.76
N ALA A 25 -2.69 16.09 10.88
CA ALA A 25 -3.88 15.92 11.73
C ALA A 25 -5.07 15.54 10.85
N ILE A 26 -5.75 14.46 11.21
CA ILE A 26 -6.88 13.89 10.43
C ILE A 26 -8.08 13.70 11.33
N GLU A 27 -9.22 14.20 10.89
CA GLU A 27 -10.51 13.88 11.48
C GLU A 27 -10.97 12.53 10.95
N ALA A 28 -11.18 11.58 11.85
CA ALA A 28 -11.46 10.18 11.55
C ALA A 28 -12.80 9.68 12.13
N GLY A 29 -13.57 10.55 12.75
CA GLY A 29 -14.87 10.20 13.34
C GLY A 29 -14.78 9.05 14.33
N GLY A 30 -15.72 8.12 14.26
CA GLY A 30 -15.79 6.96 15.15
C GLY A 30 -14.69 5.91 14.96
N LEU A 31 -13.80 6.06 13.96
CA LEU A 31 -12.66 5.15 13.77
C LEU A 31 -11.76 5.10 15.02
N LEU A 32 -11.68 6.20 15.76
CA LEU A 32 -10.80 6.31 16.92
C LEU A 32 -11.29 5.58 18.17
N ASP A 33 -12.48 4.99 18.13
CA ASP A 33 -13.00 4.23 19.26
C ASP A 33 -12.11 3.02 19.55
N GLY A 34 -11.48 3.01 20.72
CA GLY A 34 -10.54 1.97 21.15
C GLY A 34 -9.10 2.13 20.66
N VAL A 35 -8.80 3.13 19.83
CA VAL A 35 -7.44 3.46 19.38
C VAL A 35 -6.60 4.00 20.54
N LYS A 36 -5.33 3.67 20.58
CA LYS A 36 -4.34 4.08 21.58
C LYS A 36 -3.15 4.77 20.91
N LEU A 37 -2.42 5.56 21.69
CA LEU A 37 -1.13 6.08 21.24
C LEU A 37 -0.19 4.93 20.91
N GLY A 38 0.48 5.02 19.76
CA GLY A 38 1.35 3.97 19.22
C GLY A 38 0.64 2.98 18.31
N ASP A 39 -0.68 2.97 18.22
CA ASP A 39 -1.40 2.14 17.26
C ASP A 39 -1.11 2.60 15.83
N SER A 40 -1.22 1.65 14.89
CA SER A 40 -1.06 1.93 13.46
C SER A 40 -2.41 2.17 12.81
N ILE A 41 -2.50 3.22 12.00
CA ILE A 41 -3.62 3.50 11.09
C ILE A 41 -3.04 3.64 9.68
N SER A 42 -3.66 2.98 8.71
CA SER A 42 -3.38 3.16 7.29
C SER A 42 -4.03 4.46 6.82
N ILE A 43 -3.24 5.36 6.22
CA ILE A 43 -3.70 6.60 5.58
C ILE A 43 -3.41 6.48 4.09
N ASN A 44 -4.42 6.36 3.25
CA ASN A 44 -4.27 6.05 1.83
C ASN A 44 -3.30 4.87 1.60
N GLY A 45 -3.38 3.83 2.40
CA GLY A 45 -2.50 2.66 2.30
C GLY A 45 -1.17 2.79 3.04
N ALA A 46 -0.72 3.98 3.41
CA ALA A 46 0.54 4.16 4.14
C ALA A 46 0.33 3.95 5.65
N CYS A 47 1.11 3.03 6.23
CA CYS A 47 1.09 2.73 7.66
C CYS A 47 1.68 3.89 8.47
N MET A 48 0.85 4.53 9.28
CA MET A 48 1.24 5.65 10.14
C MET A 48 0.95 5.34 11.60
N THR A 49 1.82 5.81 12.49
CA THR A 49 1.66 5.64 13.93
C THR A 49 0.91 6.83 14.52
N VAL A 50 -0.11 6.55 15.33
CA VAL A 50 -0.84 7.57 16.08
C VAL A 50 0.07 8.12 17.19
N VAL A 51 0.42 9.41 17.10
CA VAL A 51 1.29 10.07 18.08
C VAL A 51 0.51 10.97 19.05
N GLU A 52 -0.67 11.41 18.62
CA GLU A 52 -1.57 12.23 19.45
C GLU A 52 -3.01 12.04 18.95
N PHE A 53 -4.00 12.12 19.81
CA PHE A 53 -5.39 12.25 19.39
C PHE A 53 -6.22 12.99 20.44
N ALA A 54 -7.22 13.73 19.95
CA ALA A 54 -8.18 14.46 20.78
C ALA A 54 -9.55 14.49 20.11
N GLY A 55 -10.58 14.01 20.82
CA GLY A 55 -11.91 13.88 20.25
C GLY A 55 -11.92 12.95 19.02
N GLN A 56 -12.30 13.49 17.87
CA GLN A 56 -12.36 12.74 16.60
C GLN A 56 -11.16 12.96 15.68
N VAL A 57 -10.08 13.60 16.16
CA VAL A 57 -8.89 13.91 15.39
C VAL A 57 -7.69 13.17 15.95
N PHE A 58 -6.92 12.54 15.09
CA PHE A 58 -5.60 11.99 15.42
C PHE A 58 -4.49 12.69 14.64
N GLU A 59 -3.29 12.66 15.18
CA GLU A 59 -2.09 13.14 14.52
C GLU A 59 -1.10 12.00 14.28
N ALA A 60 -0.43 12.05 13.14
CA ALA A 60 0.64 11.14 12.78
C ALA A 60 1.85 11.91 12.27
N ASP A 61 3.06 11.45 12.62
CA ASP A 61 4.30 11.96 12.07
C ASP A 61 4.65 11.20 10.78
N VAL A 62 4.92 11.94 9.71
CA VAL A 62 5.26 11.42 8.39
C VAL A 62 6.72 11.73 8.10
N SER A 63 7.52 10.70 7.87
CA SER A 63 8.95 10.85 7.57
C SER A 63 9.17 11.54 6.22
N PRO A 64 10.34 12.17 5.99
CA PRO A 64 10.69 12.72 4.68
C PRO A 64 10.62 11.68 3.56
N GLU A 65 10.97 10.42 3.85
CA GLU A 65 10.86 9.31 2.91
C GLU A 65 9.41 9.04 2.53
N SER A 66 8.53 8.91 3.52
CA SER A 66 7.10 8.68 3.28
C SER A 66 6.47 9.83 2.49
N LEU A 67 6.87 11.08 2.75
CA LEU A 67 6.39 12.24 1.97
C LEU A 67 6.82 12.19 0.49
N ARG A 68 8.00 11.62 0.20
CA ARG A 68 8.49 11.47 -1.18
C ARG A 68 7.87 10.28 -1.91
N MET A 69 7.70 9.17 -1.19
CA MET A 69 7.31 7.88 -1.77
C MET A 69 5.80 7.67 -1.82
N THR A 70 5.02 8.57 -1.22
CA THR A 70 3.56 8.45 -1.14
C THR A 70 2.85 9.74 -1.52
N ASN A 71 1.55 9.63 -1.81
CA ASN A 71 0.71 10.81 -2.06
C ASN A 71 0.46 11.66 -0.80
N LEU A 72 0.93 11.22 0.38
CA LEU A 72 0.81 12.00 1.62
C LEU A 72 1.55 13.33 1.53
N GLY A 73 2.63 13.40 0.74
CA GLY A 73 3.39 14.65 0.52
C GLY A 73 2.62 15.73 -0.21
N GLY A 74 1.56 15.38 -0.93
CA GLY A 74 0.68 16.31 -1.65
C GLY A 74 -0.57 16.74 -0.89
N LEU A 75 -0.84 16.16 0.28
CA LEU A 75 -2.07 16.41 1.03
C LEU A 75 -2.16 17.84 1.56
N LYS A 76 -3.38 18.34 1.57
CA LYS A 76 -3.76 19.68 2.06
C LYS A 76 -4.94 19.59 2.99
N ALA A 77 -5.14 20.62 3.81
CA ALA A 77 -6.34 20.74 4.63
C ALA A 77 -7.59 20.68 3.75
N GLY A 78 -8.53 19.83 4.14
CA GLY A 78 -9.77 19.57 3.42
C GLY A 78 -9.75 18.33 2.54
N ASP A 79 -8.58 17.74 2.25
CA ASP A 79 -8.51 16.51 1.44
C ASP A 79 -9.11 15.31 2.18
N GLY A 80 -9.81 14.46 1.43
CA GLY A 80 -10.26 13.15 1.89
C GLY A 80 -9.14 12.12 1.85
N VAL A 81 -9.09 11.23 2.84
CA VAL A 81 -8.13 10.13 2.89
C VAL A 81 -8.82 8.84 3.34
N ASN A 82 -8.47 7.73 2.71
CA ASN A 82 -8.92 6.40 3.11
C ASN A 82 -8.24 5.99 4.42
N LEU A 83 -9.01 5.50 5.39
CA LEU A 83 -8.50 5.10 6.69
C LEU A 83 -8.90 3.67 7.02
N GLU A 84 -7.94 2.91 7.57
CA GLU A 84 -8.14 1.56 8.11
C GLU A 84 -7.25 1.39 9.35
N ARG A 85 -7.79 0.84 10.44
CA ARG A 85 -7.00 0.46 11.62
C ARG A 85 -6.22 -0.82 11.36
N ALA A 86 -5.08 -0.98 12.03
CA ALA A 86 -4.36 -2.23 11.99
C ALA A 86 -5.22 -3.39 12.51
N LEU A 87 -5.16 -4.54 11.83
CA LEU A 87 -5.86 -5.75 12.22
C LEU A 87 -5.41 -6.21 13.61
N ALA A 88 -6.36 -6.55 14.46
CA ALA A 88 -6.12 -7.28 15.69
C ALA A 88 -6.06 -8.80 15.44
N LEU A 89 -5.46 -9.52 16.38
CA LEU A 89 -5.42 -10.99 16.30
C LEU A 89 -6.85 -11.54 16.42
N GLY A 90 -7.28 -12.28 15.40
CA GLY A 90 -8.61 -12.87 15.33
C GLY A 90 -9.57 -12.11 14.41
N ASP A 91 -9.20 -10.95 13.89
CA ASP A 91 -10.00 -10.24 12.90
C ASP A 91 -10.07 -10.98 11.57
N ARG A 92 -11.11 -10.68 10.78
CA ARG A 92 -11.27 -11.25 9.44
C ARG A 92 -10.38 -10.52 8.45
N LEU A 93 -9.69 -11.27 7.61
CA LEU A 93 -8.99 -10.74 6.44
C LEU A 93 -9.98 -10.66 5.28
N GLY A 94 -10.66 -9.51 5.13
CA GLY A 94 -11.70 -9.31 4.12
C GLY A 94 -11.17 -9.07 2.70
N GLY A 95 -9.93 -8.56 2.57
CA GLY A 95 -9.23 -8.33 1.31
C GLY A 95 -8.01 -9.25 1.15
N HIS A 96 -6.80 -8.67 1.16
CA HIS A 96 -5.53 -9.40 1.16
C HIS A 96 -4.58 -8.84 2.22
N MET A 97 -3.39 -9.42 2.36
CA MET A 97 -2.39 -8.91 3.33
C MET A 97 -1.78 -7.61 2.83
N VAL A 98 -2.19 -6.49 3.43
CA VAL A 98 -1.65 -5.15 3.17
C VAL A 98 -0.75 -4.76 4.34
N THR A 99 0.50 -4.41 4.05
CA THR A 99 1.47 -4.07 5.09
C THR A 99 1.44 -2.59 5.46
N GLY A 100 1.00 -1.75 4.54
CA GLY A 100 1.07 -0.30 4.65
C GLY A 100 2.42 0.27 4.19
N HIS A 101 3.21 -0.52 3.47
CA HIS A 101 4.51 -0.11 2.93
C HIS A 101 4.38 0.09 1.43
N ILE A 102 4.20 1.33 1.04
CA ILE A 102 3.95 1.73 -0.36
C ILE A 102 5.16 1.41 -1.22
N ASP A 103 4.92 0.70 -2.33
CA ASP A 103 5.96 0.33 -3.30
C ASP A 103 6.25 1.44 -4.31
N GLY A 104 5.25 2.27 -4.59
CA GLY A 104 5.38 3.37 -5.53
C GLY A 104 4.09 4.15 -5.71
N LEU A 105 4.19 5.22 -6.49
CA LEU A 105 3.04 6.00 -6.91
C LEU A 105 2.57 5.53 -8.28
N GLY A 106 1.25 5.31 -8.40
CA GLY A 106 0.58 5.19 -9.69
C GLY A 106 -0.11 6.48 -10.06
N GLU A 107 -0.57 6.55 -11.31
CA GLU A 107 -1.33 7.66 -11.86
C GLU A 107 -2.63 7.15 -12.50
N ILE A 108 -3.74 7.79 -12.21
CA ILE A 108 -5.01 7.48 -12.88
C ILE A 108 -4.94 7.95 -14.33
N ARG A 109 -5.01 7.02 -15.28
CA ARG A 109 -4.98 7.31 -16.73
C ARG A 109 -6.35 7.47 -17.36
N GLY A 110 -7.38 6.95 -16.75
CA GLY A 110 -8.73 7.06 -17.29
C GLY A 110 -9.73 6.20 -16.55
N ARG A 111 -10.99 6.47 -16.84
CA ARG A 111 -12.13 5.78 -16.27
C ARG A 111 -13.19 5.49 -17.32
N ARG A 112 -13.88 4.38 -17.18
CA ARG A 112 -14.95 3.94 -18.06
C ARG A 112 -16.07 3.33 -17.22
N ALA A 113 -17.30 3.76 -17.46
CA ALA A 113 -18.48 3.10 -16.88
C ALA A 113 -18.68 1.71 -17.49
N ASP A 114 -19.08 0.74 -16.67
CA ASP A 114 -19.39 -0.62 -17.06
C ASP A 114 -20.54 -1.16 -16.18
N GLY A 115 -21.76 -0.97 -16.64
CA GLY A 115 -22.95 -1.17 -15.81
C GLY A 115 -22.91 -0.26 -14.58
N ASP A 116 -23.10 -0.84 -13.40
CA ASP A 116 -23.04 -0.14 -12.11
C ASP A 116 -21.61 0.06 -11.58
N SER A 117 -20.60 -0.49 -12.29
CA SER A 117 -19.20 -0.42 -11.91
C SER A 117 -18.46 0.66 -12.70
N ILE A 118 -17.34 1.12 -12.13
CA ILE A 118 -16.40 2.02 -12.80
C ILE A 118 -15.10 1.26 -13.02
N TRP A 119 -14.70 1.10 -14.29
CA TRP A 119 -13.35 0.67 -14.62
C TRP A 119 -12.40 1.83 -14.48
N LEU A 120 -11.37 1.64 -13.69
CA LEU A 120 -10.30 2.60 -13.49
C LEU A 120 -9.00 2.01 -14.02
N THR A 121 -8.30 2.73 -14.90
CA THR A 121 -6.97 2.36 -15.38
C THR A 121 -5.93 3.17 -14.64
N VAL A 122 -4.94 2.48 -14.08
CA VAL A 122 -3.85 3.05 -13.29
C VAL A 122 -2.53 2.71 -13.96
N ALA A 123 -1.75 3.73 -14.31
CA ALA A 123 -0.36 3.57 -14.67
C ALA A 123 0.47 3.27 -13.43
N ALA A 124 1.43 2.39 -13.53
CA ALA A 124 2.31 2.05 -12.42
C ALA A 124 3.76 1.88 -12.89
N PRO A 125 4.72 2.19 -12.02
CA PRO A 125 6.13 2.03 -12.36
C PRO A 125 6.51 0.55 -12.48
N PRO A 126 7.57 0.20 -13.24
CA PRO A 126 7.96 -1.19 -13.51
C PRO A 126 8.19 -2.04 -12.28
N GLU A 127 8.68 -1.45 -11.18
CA GLU A 127 8.91 -2.10 -9.90
C GLU A 127 7.63 -2.57 -9.22
N VAL A 128 6.48 -1.94 -9.52
CA VAL A 128 5.15 -2.38 -9.08
C VAL A 128 4.54 -3.34 -10.10
N MET A 129 4.60 -2.98 -11.41
CA MET A 129 3.99 -3.77 -12.49
C MET A 129 4.49 -5.21 -12.54
N ARG A 130 5.75 -5.48 -12.15
CA ARG A 130 6.32 -6.84 -12.10
C ARG A 130 5.56 -7.80 -11.17
N TYR A 131 4.80 -7.28 -10.20
CA TYR A 131 3.99 -8.07 -9.26
C TYR A 131 2.50 -8.05 -9.59
N ILE A 132 2.10 -7.22 -10.56
CA ILE A 132 0.71 -7.13 -10.99
C ILE A 132 0.38 -8.31 -11.89
N VAL A 133 -0.59 -9.12 -11.49
CA VAL A 133 -1.04 -10.27 -12.28
C VAL A 133 -2.55 -10.22 -12.48
N PHE A 134 -3.01 -10.64 -13.66
CA PHE A 134 -4.44 -10.74 -13.95
C PHE A 134 -5.15 -11.58 -12.89
N LYS A 135 -6.24 -11.05 -12.33
CA LYS A 135 -7.01 -11.62 -11.22
C LYS A 135 -6.26 -11.71 -9.88
N GLY A 136 -5.06 -11.14 -9.79
CA GLY A 136 -4.38 -10.95 -8.51
C GLY A 136 -4.92 -9.77 -7.72
N SER A 137 -4.40 -9.58 -6.52
CA SER A 137 -4.73 -8.46 -5.63
C SER A 137 -3.67 -7.35 -5.74
N VAL A 138 -4.13 -6.12 -5.58
CA VAL A 138 -3.29 -4.92 -5.44
C VAL A 138 -3.98 -3.95 -4.47
N ALA A 139 -3.22 -3.26 -3.64
CA ALA A 139 -3.75 -2.17 -2.85
C ALA A 139 -3.53 -0.83 -3.58
N VAL A 140 -4.61 -0.08 -3.80
CA VAL A 140 -4.61 1.26 -4.40
C VAL A 140 -5.18 2.24 -3.38
N ASP A 141 -4.38 3.20 -2.93
CA ASP A 141 -4.71 4.07 -1.78
C ASP A 141 -5.26 3.27 -0.58
N GLY A 142 -4.64 2.11 -0.31
CA GLY A 142 -5.02 1.20 0.77
C GLY A 142 -6.22 0.31 0.49
N ILE A 143 -6.90 0.45 -0.64
CA ILE A 143 -8.07 -0.35 -0.99
C ILE A 143 -7.61 -1.65 -1.65
N SER A 144 -8.00 -2.80 -1.10
CA SER A 144 -7.77 -4.12 -1.71
C SER A 144 -8.65 -4.29 -2.94
N LEU A 145 -8.04 -4.42 -4.11
CA LEU A 145 -8.74 -4.50 -5.38
C LEU A 145 -8.22 -5.67 -6.23
N THR A 146 -9.11 -6.22 -7.05
CA THR A 146 -8.75 -7.28 -8.00
C THR A 146 -8.36 -6.67 -9.33
N VAL A 147 -7.21 -7.09 -9.87
CA VAL A 147 -6.74 -6.71 -11.20
C VAL A 147 -7.64 -7.34 -12.26
N ALA A 148 -8.37 -6.50 -13.00
CA ALA A 148 -9.30 -6.92 -14.04
C ALA A 148 -8.66 -7.01 -15.43
N ALA A 149 -7.60 -6.24 -15.67
CA ALA A 149 -6.72 -6.29 -16.84
C ALA A 149 -5.35 -5.71 -16.47
N CYS A 150 -4.30 -6.08 -17.18
CA CYS A 150 -2.96 -5.48 -17.05
C CYS A 150 -2.20 -5.54 -18.36
N ASP A 151 -1.41 -4.50 -18.62
CA ASP A 151 -0.50 -4.32 -19.74
C ASP A 151 0.94 -4.22 -19.25
N GLU A 152 1.87 -3.67 -20.06
CA GLU A 152 3.27 -3.50 -19.68
C GLU A 152 3.48 -2.40 -18.61
N ASP A 153 2.68 -1.32 -18.66
CA ASP A 153 2.85 -0.11 -17.83
C ASP A 153 1.60 0.33 -17.08
N SER A 154 0.51 -0.45 -17.16
CA SER A 154 -0.75 -0.13 -16.51
C SER A 154 -1.57 -1.36 -16.14
N PHE A 155 -2.49 -1.18 -15.21
CA PHE A 155 -3.51 -2.18 -14.90
C PHE A 155 -4.88 -1.52 -14.73
N SER A 156 -5.93 -2.31 -14.86
CA SER A 156 -7.30 -1.86 -14.67
C SER A 156 -7.97 -2.62 -13.54
N ILE A 157 -8.79 -1.91 -12.79
CA ILE A 157 -9.59 -2.42 -11.67
C ILE A 157 -11.05 -2.04 -11.89
N ALA A 158 -11.96 -2.90 -11.45
CA ALA A 158 -13.39 -2.62 -11.48
C ALA A 158 -13.86 -2.22 -10.07
N ILE A 159 -14.35 -1.00 -9.94
CA ILE A 159 -14.83 -0.43 -8.67
C ILE A 159 -16.35 -0.62 -8.64
N ILE A 160 -16.82 -1.43 -7.68
CA ILE A 160 -18.24 -1.65 -7.44
C ILE A 160 -18.86 -0.47 -6.64
N PRO A 161 -20.19 -0.25 -6.68
CA PRO A 161 -20.84 0.88 -6.03
C PRO A 161 -20.46 1.04 -4.55
N HIS A 162 -20.44 -0.04 -3.78
CA HIS A 162 -20.06 0.01 -2.38
C HIS A 162 -18.65 0.56 -2.14
N THR A 163 -17.66 0.13 -2.94
CA THR A 163 -16.29 0.65 -2.86
C THR A 163 -16.21 2.12 -3.27
N SER A 164 -17.01 2.50 -4.28
CA SER A 164 -17.12 3.89 -4.73
C SER A 164 -17.61 4.82 -3.61
N GLU A 165 -18.62 4.39 -2.87
CA GLU A 165 -19.23 5.18 -1.79
C GLU A 165 -18.37 5.22 -0.51
N ALA A 166 -17.62 4.12 -0.26
CA ALA A 166 -16.86 3.95 0.98
C ALA A 166 -15.42 4.50 0.90
N THR A 167 -14.97 4.97 -0.27
CA THR A 167 -13.56 5.37 -0.49
C THR A 167 -13.43 6.64 -1.31
N THR A 168 -12.24 7.25 -1.28
CA THR A 168 -11.93 8.46 -2.07
C THR A 168 -11.63 8.18 -3.55
N LEU A 169 -11.52 6.91 -3.97
CA LEU A 169 -10.92 6.53 -5.25
C LEU A 169 -11.70 7.06 -6.47
N THR A 170 -13.02 7.10 -6.38
CA THR A 170 -13.86 7.59 -7.48
C THR A 170 -13.93 9.11 -7.60
N GLU A 171 -13.54 9.83 -6.54
CA GLU A 171 -13.45 11.30 -6.56
C GLU A 171 -12.18 11.79 -7.27
N LYS A 172 -11.13 10.94 -7.32
CA LYS A 172 -9.86 11.27 -7.97
C LYS A 172 -10.03 11.45 -9.48
N LYS A 173 -9.27 12.38 -10.04
CA LYS A 173 -9.29 12.73 -11.46
C LYS A 173 -8.16 12.04 -12.21
N ASP A 174 -8.27 12.01 -13.53
CA ASP A 174 -7.17 11.58 -14.40
C ASP A 174 -5.95 12.48 -14.18
N GLY A 175 -4.76 11.87 -14.08
CA GLY A 175 -3.50 12.52 -13.72
C GLY A 175 -3.22 12.58 -12.22
N GLU A 176 -4.19 12.23 -11.34
CA GLU A 176 -3.94 12.22 -9.91
C GLU A 176 -3.19 10.97 -9.45
N ALA A 177 -2.29 11.18 -8.50
CA ALA A 177 -1.47 10.12 -7.94
C ALA A 177 -2.26 9.24 -6.94
N VAL A 178 -1.95 7.94 -6.95
CA VAL A 178 -2.43 6.95 -6.00
C VAL A 178 -1.25 6.17 -5.42
N ASN A 179 -1.32 5.83 -4.15
CA ASN A 179 -0.36 4.93 -3.53
C ASN A 179 -0.61 3.49 -3.99
N LEU A 180 0.45 2.78 -4.33
CA LEU A 180 0.39 1.40 -4.76
C LEU A 180 1.19 0.50 -3.82
N GLU A 181 0.57 -0.59 -3.40
CA GLU A 181 1.25 -1.70 -2.72
C GLU A 181 0.88 -3.00 -3.44
N ALA A 182 1.89 -3.70 -3.95
CA ALA A 182 1.74 -5.00 -4.56
C ALA A 182 1.55 -6.08 -3.48
N ASP A 183 0.87 -7.17 -3.82
CA ASP A 183 0.67 -8.30 -2.90
C ASP A 183 2.03 -8.83 -2.41
N LEU A 184 2.19 -8.85 -1.09
CA LEU A 184 3.41 -9.28 -0.40
C LEU A 184 3.85 -10.70 -0.81
N ILE A 185 2.90 -11.57 -1.14
CA ILE A 185 3.18 -12.95 -1.56
C ILE A 185 4.06 -12.96 -2.81
N GLY A 186 3.77 -12.09 -3.80
CA GLY A 186 4.57 -11.98 -5.03
C GLY A 186 6.03 -11.65 -4.74
N LYS A 187 6.29 -10.73 -3.82
CA LYS A 187 7.64 -10.32 -3.40
C LYS A 187 8.42 -11.46 -2.73
N TYR A 188 7.75 -12.23 -1.88
CA TYR A 188 8.39 -13.40 -1.25
C TYR A 188 8.65 -14.52 -2.24
N VAL A 189 7.72 -14.81 -3.14
CA VAL A 189 7.90 -15.81 -4.20
C VAL A 189 9.10 -15.45 -5.07
N GLU A 190 9.20 -14.21 -5.53
CA GLU A 190 10.36 -13.74 -6.29
C GLU A 190 11.66 -13.94 -5.53
N LYS A 191 11.73 -13.48 -4.28
CA LYS A 191 12.93 -13.63 -3.43
C LYS A 191 13.34 -15.10 -3.25
N LEU A 192 12.38 -16.01 -3.13
CA LEU A 192 12.63 -17.44 -2.94
C LEU A 192 13.11 -18.12 -4.25
N LEU A 193 12.65 -17.63 -5.40
CA LEU A 193 13.02 -18.14 -6.72
C LEU A 193 14.32 -17.53 -7.25
N ASP A 194 14.79 -16.40 -6.69
CA ASP A 194 16.04 -15.76 -7.11
C ASP A 194 17.25 -16.67 -6.84
N PRO A 195 17.96 -17.15 -7.89
CA PRO A 195 19.11 -18.03 -7.74
C PRO A 195 20.27 -17.40 -6.94
N HIS A 196 20.38 -16.07 -6.98
CA HIS A 196 21.44 -15.34 -6.28
C HIS A 196 21.17 -15.18 -4.77
N SER A 197 19.93 -15.23 -4.32
CA SER A 197 19.60 -15.25 -2.90
C SER A 197 20.07 -16.54 -2.22
N ARG A 198 19.98 -17.67 -2.94
CA ARG A 198 20.48 -18.98 -2.48
C ARG A 198 22.02 -19.03 -2.41
N ALA A 199 22.70 -18.38 -3.37
CA ALA A 199 24.17 -18.32 -3.38
C ALA A 199 24.72 -17.45 -2.22
N ARG A 200 24.05 -16.38 -1.83
CA ARG A 200 24.43 -15.56 -0.67
C ARG A 200 24.15 -16.26 0.67
N ALA A 201 23.08 -17.04 0.77
CA ALA A 201 22.80 -17.86 1.96
C ALA A 201 23.74 -19.10 2.05
N ALA A 202 24.20 -19.61 0.89
CA ALA A 202 25.17 -20.70 0.79
C ALA A 202 26.63 -20.23 0.84
N GLY A 203 26.91 -18.96 1.01
CA GLY A 203 28.24 -18.33 1.07
C GLY A 203 29.10 -18.69 2.30
N GLY A 204 28.85 -19.81 2.91
CA GLY A 204 29.64 -20.43 3.93
C GLY A 204 29.81 -21.94 3.70
N GLY A 205 30.72 -22.35 2.82
CA GLY A 205 31.21 -23.72 2.87
C GLY A 205 30.65 -24.73 1.87
N GLY A 206 30.24 -24.31 0.68
CA GLY A 206 30.02 -25.25 -0.42
C GLY A 206 31.32 -26.00 -0.79
N VAL A 207 31.26 -27.33 -0.85
CA VAL A 207 32.39 -28.14 -1.27
C VAL A 207 32.61 -27.90 -2.79
N SER A 208 33.65 -27.16 -3.14
CA SER A 208 34.00 -26.95 -4.55
C SER A 208 34.60 -28.22 -5.14
N LEU A 209 34.51 -28.38 -6.45
CA LEU A 209 35.15 -29.52 -7.17
C LEU A 209 36.65 -29.56 -6.89
N ASP A 210 37.29 -28.39 -6.76
CA ASP A 210 38.73 -28.31 -6.44
C ASP A 210 39.03 -28.82 -5.01
N LYS A 211 38.15 -28.51 -4.06
CA LYS A 211 38.25 -29.04 -2.68
C LYS A 211 38.02 -30.56 -2.62
N LEU A 212 37.13 -31.09 -3.47
CA LEU A 212 36.95 -32.54 -3.62
C LEU A 212 38.21 -33.20 -4.21
N LYS A 213 38.82 -32.57 -5.22
CA LYS A 213 40.11 -33.05 -5.83
C LYS A 213 41.27 -33.00 -4.85
N GLU A 214 41.43 -31.91 -4.09
CA GLU A 214 42.44 -31.77 -3.03
C GLU A 214 42.35 -32.86 -1.96
N HIS A 215 41.14 -33.33 -1.67
CA HIS A 215 40.88 -34.36 -0.67
C HIS A 215 40.69 -35.77 -1.27
N GLY A 216 40.94 -35.97 -2.57
CA GLY A 216 40.93 -37.27 -3.21
C GLY A 216 39.57 -37.89 -3.51
N TYR A 217 38.53 -37.07 -3.62
CA TYR A 217 37.14 -37.50 -3.89
C TYR A 217 36.72 -37.28 -5.38
N ALA A 218 37.58 -36.78 -6.23
CA ALA A 218 37.33 -36.61 -7.67
C ALA A 218 38.64 -36.70 -8.47
#